data_916d3a66d8adf083bba4427c5542ce0f
#
_entry.id   916d3a66d8adf083bba4427c5542ce0f
#
_cell.length_a   1.000
_cell.length_b   1.000
_cell.length_c   1.000
_cell.angle_alpha   90.00
_cell.angle_beta   90.00
_cell.angle_gamma   90.00
#
_symmetry.space_group_name_H-M   'P 1'
#
loop_
_entity.id
_entity.type
_entity.pdbx_description
1 polymer ?
#
loop_
_entity_poly.entity_id
_entity_poly.type
_entity_poly.pdbx_seq_one_letter_code
_entity_poly.pdbx_strand_id
1 'polypeptide(L)'
;MKLNPWAAAAVLTMLAFPLQAANEPEAGAIVRKDTEVTPKAEFSPGNMTDIMPSLSENKKEEEPEIYFSADEMETDEANAVITAVGNVIVTRGNMELVCDRLWYDQKKDIIVAEGNAILTEADGSVLYTDRIMLSERMKRADVNKVKVIMRDESRIWADTFVKKTNDNKQMRNASYTACDVCQGKSPLWQIDARKVSYDAAGQNINYNDAVLRVKNIPVFYTPFLSHPSPEVKRRSGLLMTSMGSTSYTGQYIQPTYFWNVSDHTDVILSPYFTTDRGVVLGGQYRQYFYNGEIKAEGTYLEDDGKDYNNVDYKTFNRPKRRGNLFLDARYEINDYWVANLDWNYVSDVFYLKDMNLQGRDDPWLTSKLAFERFEGRDYATIEGYYYKLTSYNLKASNNAEFQSRMKSLPTVAPYMEYEHISDANEYGAYFKTNISSASVYRENDEESQRLTMINSWELPYTSDYGEQYKFVASLKSDLYYVDDYMYRTN
;
A
#
# COMPACT_ATOMS: atom_id res chain seq x y z
N MET A 1 42.19 -5.00 -11.79
CA MET A 1 41.30 -3.95 -11.28
C MET A 1 40.16 -4.64 -10.56
N LYS A 2 40.20 -4.70 -9.19
CA LYS A 2 39.19 -5.42 -8.39
C LYS A 2 37.98 -4.49 -8.24
N LEU A 3 36.88 -4.84 -8.88
CA LEU A 3 35.60 -4.16 -8.73
C LEU A 3 35.10 -4.36 -7.28
N ASN A 4 34.85 -3.25 -6.63
CA ASN A 4 34.37 -3.19 -5.26
C ASN A 4 32.94 -3.75 -5.18
N PRO A 5 32.65 -4.80 -4.39
CA PRO A 5 31.31 -5.44 -4.34
C PRO A 5 30.18 -4.51 -3.89
N TRP A 6 30.50 -3.37 -3.31
CA TRP A 6 29.54 -2.34 -2.89
C TRP A 6 28.88 -1.57 -4.04
N ALA A 7 29.49 -1.54 -5.24
CA ALA A 7 28.92 -0.88 -6.41
C ALA A 7 27.74 -1.67 -7.00
N ALA A 8 27.75 -3.00 -6.89
CA ALA A 8 26.67 -3.86 -7.37
C ALA A 8 25.44 -3.84 -6.45
N ALA A 9 25.66 -3.72 -5.13
CA ALA A 9 24.57 -3.62 -4.15
C ALA A 9 23.82 -2.28 -4.25
N ALA A 10 24.54 -1.18 -4.52
CA ALA A 10 23.92 0.15 -4.69
C ALA A 10 23.07 0.25 -5.96
N VAL A 11 23.38 -0.52 -7.00
CA VAL A 11 22.62 -0.53 -8.25
C VAL A 11 21.33 -1.32 -8.11
N LEU A 12 21.34 -2.41 -7.33
CA LEU A 12 20.13 -3.21 -7.07
C LEU A 12 19.13 -2.47 -6.14
N THR A 13 19.62 -1.63 -5.23
CA THR A 13 18.74 -0.77 -4.40
C THR A 13 18.14 0.41 -5.16
N MET A 14 18.74 0.86 -6.27
CA MET A 14 18.16 1.91 -7.12
C MET A 14 17.06 1.41 -8.07
N LEU A 15 16.85 0.10 -8.17
CA LEU A 15 15.76 -0.50 -8.95
C LEU A 15 14.45 -0.66 -8.16
N ALA A 16 14.48 -0.35 -6.87
CA ALA A 16 13.28 -0.15 -6.08
C ALA A 16 12.69 1.22 -6.40
N PHE A 17 12.08 1.38 -7.58
CA PHE A 17 11.01 2.34 -7.68
C PHE A 17 9.84 1.75 -6.90
N PRO A 18 9.36 2.47 -5.89
CA PRO A 18 8.11 2.12 -5.28
C PRO A 18 7.06 2.20 -6.38
N LEU A 19 6.42 1.08 -6.70
CA LEU A 19 4.99 1.12 -6.83
C LEU A 19 4.51 1.58 -5.45
N GLN A 20 4.71 2.85 -5.16
CA GLN A 20 4.04 3.52 -4.08
C GLN A 20 2.58 3.46 -4.46
N ALA A 21 1.92 2.45 -3.92
CA ALA A 21 0.51 2.52 -3.70
C ALA A 21 0.24 3.89 -3.09
N ALA A 22 -0.72 4.57 -3.69
CA ALA A 22 -1.20 5.86 -3.29
C ALA A 22 -1.28 5.98 -1.76
N ASN A 23 -0.60 7.02 -1.26
CA ASN A 23 -0.87 7.79 -0.08
C ASN A 23 -1.60 7.08 1.06
N GLU A 24 -0.85 6.76 2.11
CA GLU A 24 -1.41 6.84 3.45
C GLU A 24 -1.97 8.27 3.63
N PRO A 25 -3.23 8.43 4.04
CA PRO A 25 -3.72 9.73 4.39
C PRO A 25 -3.03 10.15 5.69
N GLU A 26 -2.17 11.17 5.62
CA GLU A 26 -1.80 11.95 6.80
C GLU A 26 -3.08 12.32 7.54
N ALA A 27 -3.06 12.16 8.86
CA ALA A 27 -4.11 12.63 9.76
C ALA A 27 -4.20 14.16 9.69
N GLY A 28 -4.85 14.64 8.66
CA GLY A 28 -5.18 16.04 8.43
C GLY A 28 -6.56 16.32 9.02
N ALA A 29 -6.60 17.30 9.91
CA ALA A 29 -7.80 17.82 10.53
C ALA A 29 -8.96 17.99 9.54
N ILE A 30 -10.09 17.34 9.82
CA ILE A 30 -11.33 17.48 9.07
C ILE A 30 -11.90 18.86 9.38
N VAL A 31 -11.70 19.79 8.46
CA VAL A 31 -12.51 21.03 8.41
C VAL A 31 -13.85 20.65 7.80
N ARG A 32 -14.91 20.59 8.64
CA ARG A 32 -16.29 20.43 8.17
C ARG A 32 -16.69 21.71 7.44
N LYS A 33 -17.01 21.58 6.17
CA LYS A 33 -17.84 22.54 5.44
C LYS A 33 -19.30 22.16 5.70
N ASP A 34 -20.02 23.10 6.32
CA ASP A 34 -21.46 23.03 6.48
C ASP A 34 -22.12 22.94 5.09
N THR A 35 -22.87 21.88 4.87
CA THR A 35 -23.82 21.77 3.74
C THR A 35 -25.20 21.51 4.33
N GLU A 36 -26.10 22.41 3.97
CA GLU A 36 -27.53 22.46 4.35
C GLU A 36 -28.24 21.11 4.20
N VAL A 37 -28.98 20.76 5.24
CA VAL A 37 -29.87 19.61 5.31
C VAL A 37 -31.13 19.91 4.53
N THR A 38 -31.39 19.24 3.44
CA THR A 38 -32.72 19.17 2.79
C THR A 38 -33.53 18.02 3.41
N PRO A 39 -34.86 18.16 3.51
CA PRO A 39 -35.66 17.33 4.38
C PRO A 39 -35.96 15.94 3.83
N LYS A 40 -36.14 15.01 4.78
CA LYS A 40 -36.55 13.61 4.64
C LYS A 40 -37.66 13.39 3.60
N ALA A 41 -37.40 12.49 2.65
CA ALA A 41 -38.46 11.79 1.94
C ALA A 41 -38.97 10.62 2.81
N GLU A 42 -40.25 10.60 3.11
CA GLU A 42 -40.94 9.49 3.77
C GLU A 42 -40.92 8.24 2.91
N PHE A 43 -40.42 7.15 3.49
CA PHE A 43 -40.39 5.84 2.88
C PHE A 43 -41.78 5.19 3.05
N SER A 44 -42.52 5.08 1.97
CA SER A 44 -43.75 4.28 1.90
C SER A 44 -43.38 2.85 1.47
N PRO A 45 -43.88 1.80 2.12
CA PRO A 45 -43.56 0.43 1.71
C PRO A 45 -44.36 0.05 0.45
N GLY A 46 -43.73 0.25 -0.70
CA GLY A 46 -44.21 -0.26 -1.99
C GLY A 46 -43.77 -1.72 -2.16
N ASN A 47 -44.66 -2.51 -2.76
CA ASN A 47 -44.54 -3.95 -3.00
C ASN A 47 -43.22 -4.36 -3.62
N MET A 48 -42.63 -5.42 -3.06
CA MET A 48 -41.30 -6.02 -3.38
C MET A 48 -41.29 -6.80 -4.72
N THR A 49 -42.21 -6.55 -5.62
CA THR A 49 -42.32 -7.23 -6.94
C THR A 49 -41.83 -6.42 -8.14
N ASP A 50 -41.47 -5.13 -7.96
CA ASP A 50 -41.12 -4.26 -9.09
C ASP A 50 -39.61 -3.93 -9.21
N ILE A 51 -38.72 -4.64 -8.51
CA ILE A 51 -37.26 -4.45 -8.60
C ILE A 51 -36.59 -5.73 -9.15
N MET A 52 -37.13 -6.29 -10.21
CA MET A 52 -36.33 -7.13 -11.12
C MET A 52 -36.39 -6.47 -12.52
N PRO A 53 -35.31 -5.82 -12.97
CA PRO A 53 -35.16 -5.58 -14.39
C PRO A 53 -35.05 -6.95 -15.06
N SER A 54 -35.99 -7.23 -15.98
CA SER A 54 -35.96 -8.41 -16.83
C SER A 54 -34.58 -8.54 -17.50
N LEU A 55 -33.83 -9.58 -17.11
CA LEU A 55 -32.66 -10.07 -17.84
C LEU A 55 -33.15 -10.59 -19.21
N SER A 56 -33.35 -9.74 -20.20
CA SER A 56 -33.27 -10.12 -21.60
C SER A 56 -33.48 -8.90 -22.49
N GLU A 57 -32.42 -8.19 -22.76
CA GLU A 57 -32.18 -7.64 -24.09
C GLU A 57 -30.67 -7.62 -24.27
N ASN A 58 -30.15 -8.60 -25.03
CA ASN A 58 -28.89 -8.52 -25.71
C ASN A 58 -28.95 -7.29 -26.62
N LYS A 59 -28.72 -6.08 -26.12
CA LYS A 59 -28.25 -4.98 -26.91
C LYS A 59 -26.91 -5.43 -27.47
N LYS A 60 -26.87 -5.88 -28.73
CA LYS A 60 -25.66 -5.82 -29.52
C LYS A 60 -25.16 -4.40 -29.36
N GLU A 61 -24.04 -4.21 -28.65
CA GLU A 61 -23.30 -2.95 -28.65
C GLU A 61 -23.03 -2.66 -30.12
N GLU A 62 -23.66 -1.63 -30.68
CA GLU A 62 -23.39 -1.18 -32.04
C GLU A 62 -21.93 -0.76 -32.07
N GLU A 63 -21.14 -1.43 -32.91
CA GLU A 63 -19.73 -1.08 -33.06
C GLU A 63 -19.63 0.37 -33.55
N PRO A 64 -18.76 1.20 -32.88
CA PRO A 64 -18.65 2.60 -33.23
C PRO A 64 -18.26 2.78 -34.70
N GLU A 65 -18.92 3.72 -35.36
CA GLU A 65 -18.65 4.11 -36.75
C GLU A 65 -17.29 4.81 -36.88
N ILE A 66 -16.73 4.75 -38.08
CA ILE A 66 -15.44 5.40 -38.39
C ILE A 66 -15.77 6.69 -39.17
N TYR A 67 -15.29 7.82 -38.68
CA TYR A 67 -15.43 9.12 -39.31
C TYR A 67 -14.11 9.61 -39.86
N PHE A 68 -14.13 10.25 -41.03
CA PHE A 68 -12.95 10.80 -41.69
C PHE A 68 -13.12 12.29 -41.89
N SER A 69 -12.07 13.06 -41.72
CA SER A 69 -11.94 14.48 -42.06
C SER A 69 -10.57 14.74 -42.65
N ALA A 70 -10.47 15.53 -43.70
CA ALA A 70 -9.22 15.91 -44.35
C ALA A 70 -9.43 17.20 -45.16
N ASP A 71 -8.32 17.85 -45.60
CA ASP A 71 -8.40 19.01 -46.47
C ASP A 71 -8.88 18.63 -47.88
N GLU A 72 -8.41 17.47 -48.38
CA GLU A 72 -8.81 16.93 -49.70
C GLU A 72 -9.14 15.44 -49.55
N MET A 73 -10.25 15.03 -50.17
CA MET A 73 -10.67 13.62 -50.19
C MET A 73 -11.12 13.24 -51.62
N GLU A 74 -10.57 12.11 -52.08
CA GLU A 74 -10.93 11.52 -53.37
C GLU A 74 -11.43 10.07 -53.13
N THR A 75 -12.54 9.71 -53.83
CA THR A 75 -13.11 8.36 -53.76
C THR A 75 -13.09 7.71 -55.12
N ASP A 76 -12.33 6.61 -55.24
CA ASP A 76 -12.35 5.71 -56.38
C ASP A 76 -13.43 4.63 -56.16
N GLU A 77 -14.62 4.88 -56.72
CA GLU A 77 -15.78 3.98 -56.58
C GLU A 77 -15.50 2.59 -57.21
N ALA A 78 -14.73 2.52 -58.30
CA ALA A 78 -14.47 1.26 -59.00
C ALA A 78 -13.61 0.30 -58.16
N ASN A 79 -12.63 0.84 -57.46
CA ASN A 79 -11.75 0.09 -56.58
C ASN A 79 -12.20 0.08 -55.11
N ALA A 80 -13.19 0.95 -54.76
CA ALA A 80 -13.65 1.18 -53.40
C ALA A 80 -12.48 1.64 -52.46
N VAL A 81 -11.72 2.63 -52.96
CA VAL A 81 -10.58 3.22 -52.20
C VAL A 81 -10.90 4.69 -51.96
N ILE A 82 -10.69 5.11 -50.72
CA ILE A 82 -10.73 6.51 -50.32
C ILE A 82 -9.30 6.95 -50.09
N THR A 83 -8.91 8.07 -50.71
CA THR A 83 -7.62 8.75 -50.47
C THR A 83 -7.91 10.09 -49.81
N ALA A 84 -7.22 10.39 -48.72
CA ALA A 84 -7.31 11.63 -47.98
C ALA A 84 -5.92 12.27 -47.85
N VAL A 85 -5.82 13.58 -48.03
CA VAL A 85 -4.55 14.33 -47.97
C VAL A 85 -4.78 15.66 -47.23
N GLY A 86 -3.81 15.99 -46.37
CA GLY A 86 -3.80 17.23 -45.58
C GLY A 86 -4.66 17.15 -44.32
N ASN A 87 -4.04 17.35 -43.18
CA ASN A 87 -4.70 17.35 -41.86
C ASN A 87 -5.72 16.22 -41.67
N VAL A 88 -5.35 15.02 -42.09
CA VAL A 88 -6.26 13.86 -42.02
C VAL A 88 -6.53 13.45 -40.61
N ILE A 89 -7.78 13.36 -40.20
CA ILE A 89 -8.24 12.89 -38.89
C ILE A 89 -9.23 11.75 -39.10
N VAL A 90 -8.99 10.63 -38.47
CA VAL A 90 -9.88 9.47 -38.42
C VAL A 90 -10.26 9.17 -36.98
N THR A 91 -11.55 9.14 -36.69
CA THR A 91 -12.03 8.83 -35.34
C THR A 91 -12.90 7.59 -35.35
N ARG A 92 -12.78 6.78 -34.29
CA ARG A 92 -13.61 5.62 -33.98
C ARG A 92 -13.81 5.48 -32.50
N GLY A 93 -15.00 5.85 -32.01
CA GLY A 93 -15.22 5.91 -30.55
C GLY A 93 -14.23 6.87 -29.90
N ASN A 94 -13.44 6.36 -28.94
CA ASN A 94 -12.39 7.13 -28.25
C ASN A 94 -11.00 7.00 -28.89
N MET A 95 -10.89 6.40 -30.06
CA MET A 95 -9.63 6.33 -30.81
C MET A 95 -9.57 7.44 -31.84
N GLU A 96 -8.39 8.05 -31.99
CA GLU A 96 -8.14 9.10 -32.97
C GLU A 96 -6.81 8.85 -33.68
N LEU A 97 -6.81 8.91 -35.01
CA LEU A 97 -5.62 8.83 -35.85
C LEU A 97 -5.49 10.16 -36.62
N VAL A 98 -4.35 10.81 -36.47
CA VAL A 98 -3.98 12.01 -37.22
C VAL A 98 -2.79 11.70 -38.11
N CYS A 99 -2.80 12.13 -39.40
CA CYS A 99 -1.70 11.93 -40.33
C CYS A 99 -1.73 12.92 -41.49
N ASP A 100 -0.67 12.93 -42.30
CA ASP A 100 -0.58 13.80 -43.49
C ASP A 100 -1.35 13.21 -44.69
N ARG A 101 -1.32 11.88 -44.82
CA ARG A 101 -1.99 11.14 -45.91
C ARG A 101 -2.60 9.83 -45.43
N LEU A 102 -3.69 9.42 -46.06
CA LEU A 102 -4.38 8.19 -45.74
C LEU A 102 -4.94 7.52 -46.99
N TRP A 103 -4.87 6.20 -47.04
CA TRP A 103 -5.58 5.33 -48.00
C TRP A 103 -6.45 4.35 -47.22
N TYR A 104 -7.72 4.28 -47.61
CA TYR A 104 -8.65 3.31 -47.04
C TYR A 104 -9.20 2.40 -48.12
N ASP A 105 -8.80 1.14 -48.14
CA ASP A 105 -9.38 0.08 -48.99
C ASP A 105 -10.59 -0.50 -48.25
N GLN A 106 -11.77 -0.10 -48.72
CA GLN A 106 -13.06 -0.50 -48.12
C GLN A 106 -13.36 -2.00 -48.28
N LYS A 107 -12.86 -2.63 -49.38
CA LYS A 107 -13.06 -4.07 -49.61
C LYS A 107 -12.27 -4.94 -48.68
N LYS A 108 -11.08 -4.51 -48.31
CA LYS A 108 -10.18 -5.24 -47.40
C LYS A 108 -10.24 -4.74 -45.96
N ASP A 109 -10.94 -3.63 -45.75
CA ASP A 109 -10.99 -2.92 -44.47
C ASP A 109 -9.57 -2.62 -43.93
N ILE A 110 -8.72 -2.04 -44.80
CA ILE A 110 -7.36 -1.67 -44.48
C ILE A 110 -7.19 -0.17 -44.64
N ILE A 111 -6.75 0.48 -43.56
CA ILE A 111 -6.32 1.86 -43.52
C ILE A 111 -4.80 1.91 -43.49
N VAL A 112 -4.19 2.66 -44.38
CA VAL A 112 -2.74 2.96 -44.35
C VAL A 112 -2.60 4.47 -44.17
N ALA A 113 -1.99 4.88 -43.09
CA ALA A 113 -1.68 6.28 -42.81
C ALA A 113 -0.18 6.53 -42.89
N GLU A 114 0.22 7.63 -43.52
CA GLU A 114 1.60 8.03 -43.74
C GLU A 114 1.81 9.52 -43.44
N GLY A 115 3.02 9.83 -42.96
CA GLY A 115 3.44 11.17 -42.58
C GLY A 115 2.93 11.58 -41.20
N ASN A 116 3.85 11.78 -40.27
CA ASN A 116 3.56 12.26 -38.91
C ASN A 116 2.36 11.56 -38.24
N ALA A 117 2.21 10.23 -38.47
CA ALA A 117 1.04 9.51 -37.99
C ALA A 117 1.04 9.43 -36.45
N ILE A 118 -0.04 9.90 -35.83
CA ILE A 118 -0.28 9.88 -34.39
C ILE A 118 -1.57 9.13 -34.15
N LEU A 119 -1.49 7.99 -33.47
CA LEU A 119 -2.67 7.23 -33.03
C LEU A 119 -2.86 7.36 -31.54
N THR A 120 -3.95 7.94 -31.11
CA THR A 120 -4.41 7.92 -29.71
C THR A 120 -5.34 6.74 -29.50
N GLU A 121 -4.97 5.81 -28.62
CA GLU A 121 -5.81 4.67 -28.28
C GLU A 121 -6.86 5.02 -27.21
N ALA A 122 -7.88 4.18 -27.07
CA ALA A 122 -8.96 4.38 -26.10
C ALA A 122 -8.50 4.38 -24.63
N ASP A 123 -7.35 3.74 -24.34
CA ASP A 123 -6.71 3.72 -23.02
C ASP A 123 -5.92 5.00 -22.70
N GLY A 124 -5.82 5.94 -23.65
CA GLY A 124 -5.07 7.19 -23.55
C GLY A 124 -3.59 7.07 -23.93
N SER A 125 -3.14 5.90 -24.40
CA SER A 125 -1.80 5.73 -24.96
C SER A 125 -1.69 6.41 -26.33
N VAL A 126 -0.53 7.03 -26.62
CA VAL A 126 -0.29 7.74 -27.89
C VAL A 126 0.89 7.11 -28.62
N LEU A 127 0.65 6.67 -29.88
CA LEU A 127 1.66 6.09 -30.76
C LEU A 127 2.09 7.14 -31.78
N TYR A 128 3.38 7.32 -31.95
CA TYR A 128 4.00 8.17 -32.97
C TYR A 128 4.77 7.30 -33.96
N THR A 129 4.53 7.49 -35.24
CA THR A 129 5.21 6.75 -36.32
C THR A 129 5.13 7.51 -37.64
N ASP A 130 5.98 7.13 -38.61
CA ASP A 130 5.88 7.68 -39.98
C ASP A 130 4.84 6.94 -40.82
N ARG A 131 4.55 5.67 -40.47
CA ARG A 131 3.59 4.85 -41.20
C ARG A 131 2.93 3.82 -40.28
N ILE A 132 1.60 3.75 -40.37
CA ILE A 132 0.78 2.76 -39.68
C ILE A 132 -0.21 2.11 -40.63
N MET A 133 -0.39 0.80 -40.51
CA MET A 133 -1.44 0.05 -41.16
C MET A 133 -2.43 -0.45 -40.13
N LEU A 134 -3.68 -0.07 -40.28
CA LEU A 134 -4.79 -0.51 -39.45
C LEU A 134 -5.72 -1.40 -40.24
N SER A 135 -6.31 -2.40 -39.60
CA SER A 135 -7.28 -3.31 -40.23
C SER A 135 -8.32 -3.77 -39.19
N GLU A 136 -9.33 -4.50 -39.67
CA GLU A 136 -10.43 -4.99 -38.83
C GLU A 136 -11.09 -3.85 -38.05
N ARG A 137 -11.47 -2.79 -38.77
CA ARG A 137 -12.07 -1.58 -38.20
C ARG A 137 -11.19 -0.95 -37.13
N MET A 138 -9.89 -0.81 -37.41
CA MET A 138 -8.86 -0.27 -36.51
C MET A 138 -8.62 -1.11 -35.25
N LYS A 139 -9.09 -2.35 -35.15
CA LYS A 139 -8.81 -3.26 -34.02
C LYS A 139 -7.41 -3.87 -34.09
N ARG A 140 -6.83 -3.93 -35.29
CA ARG A 140 -5.49 -4.42 -35.55
C ARG A 140 -4.58 -3.32 -36.06
N ALA A 141 -3.34 -3.27 -35.58
CA ALA A 141 -2.34 -2.33 -36.03
C ALA A 141 -1.00 -3.03 -36.31
N ASP A 142 -0.36 -2.67 -37.44
CA ASP A 142 1.00 -3.07 -37.79
C ASP A 142 1.83 -1.80 -38.03
N VAL A 143 2.90 -1.61 -37.25
CA VAL A 143 3.68 -0.37 -37.24
C VAL A 143 5.17 -0.70 -37.26
N ASN A 144 5.92 0.07 -38.05
CA ASN A 144 7.39 0.02 -38.08
C ASN A 144 7.93 1.33 -37.46
N LYS A 145 8.97 1.21 -36.63
CA LYS A 145 9.61 2.35 -35.93
C LYS A 145 8.60 3.19 -35.17
N VAL A 146 8.12 2.65 -34.06
CA VAL A 146 7.13 3.28 -33.21
C VAL A 146 7.75 3.86 -31.96
N LYS A 147 7.23 5.01 -31.52
CA LYS A 147 7.38 5.56 -30.18
C LYS A 147 5.99 5.59 -29.54
N VAL A 148 5.84 4.93 -28.40
CA VAL A 148 4.59 4.93 -27.62
C VAL A 148 4.82 5.71 -26.32
N ILE A 149 3.89 6.61 -25.98
CA ILE A 149 3.79 7.24 -24.68
C ILE A 149 2.55 6.65 -24.01
N MET A 150 2.74 5.98 -22.89
CA MET A 150 1.67 5.36 -22.14
C MET A 150 0.97 6.39 -21.22
N ARG A 151 -0.17 6.03 -20.67
CA ARG A 151 -0.95 6.91 -19.79
C ARG A 151 -0.20 7.36 -18.53
N ASP A 152 0.74 6.57 -18.03
CA ASP A 152 1.61 6.86 -16.90
C ASP A 152 2.89 7.63 -17.29
N GLU A 153 2.90 8.22 -18.51
CA GLU A 153 4.01 8.94 -19.14
C GLU A 153 5.24 8.07 -19.43
N SER A 154 5.19 6.77 -19.16
CA SER A 154 6.26 5.86 -19.57
C SER A 154 6.36 5.77 -21.08
N ARG A 155 7.55 5.48 -21.59
CA ARG A 155 7.88 5.54 -23.02
C ARG A 155 8.43 4.23 -23.50
N ILE A 156 7.97 3.83 -24.67
CA ILE A 156 8.46 2.65 -25.39
C ILE A 156 8.90 3.06 -26.79
N TRP A 157 10.05 2.60 -27.21
CA TRP A 157 10.49 2.63 -28.61
C TRP A 157 10.60 1.20 -29.10
N ALA A 158 10.20 0.92 -30.32
CA ALA A 158 10.32 -0.41 -30.92
C ALA A 158 10.53 -0.32 -32.42
N ASP A 159 11.29 -1.29 -32.99
CA ASP A 159 11.44 -1.43 -34.43
C ASP A 159 10.15 -1.88 -35.11
N THR A 160 9.40 -2.77 -34.42
CA THR A 160 8.08 -3.20 -34.90
C THR A 160 7.09 -3.32 -33.75
N PHE A 161 5.87 -2.91 -34.02
CA PHE A 161 4.73 -3.03 -33.12
C PHE A 161 3.57 -3.68 -33.86
N VAL A 162 2.98 -4.72 -33.29
CA VAL A 162 1.80 -5.40 -33.82
C VAL A 162 0.77 -5.52 -32.70
N LYS A 163 -0.40 -4.93 -32.93
CA LYS A 163 -1.60 -5.12 -32.11
C LYS A 163 -2.54 -6.09 -32.81
N LYS A 164 -3.02 -7.09 -32.12
CA LYS A 164 -4.00 -8.07 -32.60
C LYS A 164 -5.42 -7.67 -32.16
N THR A 165 -6.41 -8.20 -32.82
CA THR A 165 -7.85 -7.98 -32.54
C THR A 165 -8.25 -8.25 -31.08
N ASN A 166 -7.58 -9.18 -30.40
CA ASN A 166 -7.78 -9.51 -29.00
C ASN A 166 -6.94 -8.64 -28.03
N ASP A 167 -6.51 -7.47 -28.45
CA ASP A 167 -5.66 -6.52 -27.73
C ASP A 167 -4.26 -7.05 -27.33
N ASN A 168 -3.88 -8.25 -27.73
CA ASN A 168 -2.51 -8.72 -27.55
C ASN A 168 -1.56 -7.86 -28.38
N LYS A 169 -0.53 -7.31 -27.74
CA LYS A 169 0.48 -6.46 -28.39
C LYS A 169 1.82 -7.19 -28.43
N GLN A 170 2.55 -7.05 -29.52
CA GLN A 170 3.92 -7.59 -29.68
C GLN A 170 4.83 -6.52 -30.22
N MET A 171 6.02 -6.42 -29.64
CA MET A 171 7.07 -5.50 -30.07
C MET A 171 8.38 -6.25 -30.24
N ARG A 172 9.20 -5.79 -31.18
CA ARG A 172 10.56 -6.31 -31.39
C ARG A 172 11.58 -5.18 -31.25
N ASN A 173 12.74 -5.54 -30.68
CA ASN A 173 13.81 -4.59 -30.37
C ASN A 173 13.26 -3.37 -29.66
N ALA A 174 12.60 -3.62 -28.54
CA ALA A 174 11.91 -2.59 -27.78
C ALA A 174 12.75 -2.10 -26.60
N SER A 175 12.70 -0.79 -26.36
CA SER A 175 13.30 -0.13 -25.19
C SER A 175 12.18 0.55 -24.39
N TYR A 176 12.12 0.26 -23.11
CA TYR A 176 11.14 0.82 -22.18
C TYR A 176 11.83 1.65 -21.09
N THR A 177 11.26 2.79 -20.74
CA THR A 177 11.64 3.57 -19.57
C THR A 177 10.43 4.33 -18.98
N ALA A 178 10.39 4.44 -17.66
CA ALA A 178 9.47 5.32 -16.96
C ALA A 178 10.12 6.68 -16.57
N CYS A 179 11.39 6.90 -16.96
CA CYS A 179 12.05 8.17 -16.72
C CYS A 179 11.51 9.25 -17.65
N ASP A 180 11.33 10.46 -17.13
CA ASP A 180 11.12 11.64 -17.98
C ASP A 180 12.40 11.93 -18.77
N VAL A 181 12.28 11.83 -20.08
CA VAL A 181 13.41 12.02 -21.01
C VAL A 181 13.26 13.37 -21.68
N CYS A 182 13.98 14.38 -21.18
CA CYS A 182 14.11 15.65 -21.89
C CYS A 182 14.76 15.41 -23.26
N GLN A 183 14.37 16.19 -24.26
CA GLN A 183 14.92 16.09 -25.63
C GLN A 183 16.45 16.05 -25.61
N GLY A 184 17.02 15.01 -26.23
CA GLY A 184 18.45 14.83 -26.40
C GLY A 184 19.23 14.22 -25.23
N LYS A 185 18.57 13.80 -24.14
CA LYS A 185 19.22 13.09 -23.03
C LYS A 185 18.82 11.62 -22.99
N SER A 186 19.75 10.76 -22.66
CA SER A 186 19.46 9.35 -22.39
C SER A 186 18.73 9.22 -21.05
N PRO A 187 17.77 8.29 -20.94
CA PRO A 187 17.12 8.00 -19.66
C PRO A 187 18.15 7.55 -18.61
N LEU A 188 17.82 7.79 -17.33
CA LEU A 188 18.65 7.31 -16.23
C LEU A 188 18.73 5.78 -16.24
N TRP A 189 17.62 5.11 -16.55
CA TRP A 189 17.56 3.67 -16.76
C TRP A 189 16.59 3.30 -17.89
N GLN A 190 16.84 2.18 -18.54
CA GLN A 190 15.96 1.60 -19.55
C GLN A 190 16.08 0.06 -19.55
N ILE A 191 15.04 -0.58 -20.00
CA ILE A 191 15.03 -2.02 -20.28
C ILE A 191 14.95 -2.20 -21.78
N ASP A 192 16.00 -2.76 -22.38
CA ASP A 192 16.01 -3.18 -23.78
C ASP A 192 15.63 -4.66 -23.86
N ALA A 193 14.77 -5.03 -24.77
CA ALA A 193 14.38 -6.42 -24.97
C ALA A 193 14.25 -6.74 -26.44
N ARG A 194 14.69 -7.94 -26.84
CA ARG A 194 14.55 -8.42 -28.21
C ARG A 194 13.08 -8.60 -28.60
N LYS A 195 12.26 -9.06 -27.66
CA LYS A 195 10.82 -9.21 -27.85
C LYS A 195 10.09 -8.81 -26.57
N VAL A 196 9.07 -7.99 -26.72
CA VAL A 196 8.09 -7.69 -25.67
C VAL A 196 6.71 -8.14 -26.14
N SER A 197 5.95 -8.81 -25.30
CA SER A 197 4.58 -9.19 -25.59
C SER A 197 3.66 -8.88 -24.41
N TYR A 198 2.58 -8.20 -24.70
CA TYR A 198 1.47 -7.97 -23.79
C TYR A 198 0.38 -9.01 -24.07
N ASP A 199 0.01 -9.77 -23.06
CA ASP A 199 -1.11 -10.70 -23.08
C ASP A 199 -2.30 -10.02 -22.38
N ALA A 200 -3.29 -9.60 -23.17
CA ALA A 200 -4.45 -8.87 -22.64
C ALA A 200 -5.31 -9.74 -21.73
N ALA A 201 -5.49 -11.02 -22.04
CA ALA A 201 -6.28 -11.95 -21.23
C ALA A 201 -5.60 -12.24 -19.87
N GLY A 202 -4.30 -12.47 -19.88
CA GLY A 202 -3.50 -12.71 -18.68
C GLY A 202 -3.03 -11.43 -18.00
N GLN A 203 -3.24 -10.26 -18.60
CA GLN A 203 -2.76 -8.95 -18.13
C GLN A 203 -1.27 -8.96 -17.74
N ASN A 204 -0.44 -9.59 -18.61
CA ASN A 204 1.00 -9.75 -18.40
C ASN A 204 1.81 -9.07 -19.48
N ILE A 205 2.93 -8.50 -19.08
CA ILE A 205 3.99 -8.05 -19.98
C ILE A 205 5.16 -9.01 -19.85
N ASN A 206 5.52 -9.66 -20.95
CA ASN A 206 6.60 -10.63 -21.02
C ASN A 206 7.73 -10.09 -21.89
N TYR A 207 8.95 -10.20 -21.42
CA TYR A 207 10.17 -9.78 -22.09
C TYR A 207 11.04 -11.00 -22.37
N ASN A 208 11.58 -11.07 -23.57
CA ASN A 208 12.59 -12.05 -23.92
C ASN A 208 13.92 -11.35 -24.23
N ASP A 209 15.00 -11.86 -23.67
CA ASP A 209 16.36 -11.32 -23.77
C ASP A 209 16.39 -9.86 -23.34
N ALA A 210 16.02 -9.63 -22.06
CA ALA A 210 15.96 -8.31 -21.49
C ALA A 210 17.32 -7.89 -20.89
N VAL A 211 17.73 -6.67 -21.19
CA VAL A 211 18.93 -6.01 -20.65
C VAL A 211 18.53 -4.75 -19.96
N LEU A 212 18.80 -4.66 -18.67
CA LEU A 212 18.68 -3.42 -17.94
C LEU A 212 19.92 -2.57 -18.18
N ARG A 213 19.71 -1.31 -18.56
CA ARG A 213 20.78 -0.32 -18.69
C ARG A 213 20.57 0.84 -17.72
N VAL A 214 21.67 1.29 -17.14
CA VAL A 214 21.72 2.51 -16.33
C VAL A 214 22.71 3.46 -17.00
N LYS A 215 22.26 4.64 -17.41
CA LYS A 215 23.05 5.59 -18.22
C LYS A 215 23.71 4.89 -19.43
N ASN A 216 22.95 4.12 -20.16
CA ASN A 216 23.38 3.30 -21.32
C ASN A 216 24.36 2.16 -21.00
N ILE A 217 24.80 1.96 -19.75
CA ILE A 217 25.68 0.86 -19.37
C ILE A 217 24.82 -0.37 -19.04
N PRO A 218 25.03 -1.52 -19.70
CA PRO A 218 24.31 -2.76 -19.36
C PRO A 218 24.76 -3.26 -17.98
N VAL A 219 23.80 -3.38 -17.06
CA VAL A 219 24.06 -3.78 -15.67
C VAL A 219 23.47 -5.13 -15.31
N PHE A 220 22.42 -5.56 -16.02
CA PHE A 220 21.78 -6.85 -15.77
C PHE A 220 21.18 -7.41 -17.05
N TYR A 221 21.26 -8.74 -17.24
CA TYR A 221 20.62 -9.48 -18.32
C TYR A 221 19.76 -10.60 -17.78
N THR A 222 18.60 -10.79 -18.37
CA THR A 222 17.76 -11.97 -18.14
C THR A 222 17.18 -12.49 -19.44
N PRO A 223 17.21 -13.82 -19.69
CA PRO A 223 16.62 -14.40 -20.89
C PRO A 223 15.10 -14.28 -20.91
N PHE A 224 14.48 -14.18 -19.74
CA PHE A 224 13.04 -14.03 -19.58
C PHE A 224 12.71 -13.18 -18.34
N LEU A 225 11.81 -12.22 -18.53
CA LEU A 225 11.21 -11.42 -17.46
C LEU A 225 9.72 -11.32 -17.74
N SER A 226 8.92 -11.44 -16.71
CA SER A 226 7.47 -11.23 -16.79
C SER A 226 7.00 -10.44 -15.56
N HIS A 227 6.11 -9.47 -15.79
CA HIS A 227 5.44 -8.78 -14.73
C HIS A 227 3.99 -8.47 -15.13
N PRO A 228 3.08 -8.27 -14.15
CA PRO A 228 1.71 -7.86 -14.46
C PRO A 228 1.69 -6.45 -15.09
N SER A 229 0.67 -6.20 -15.91
CA SER A 229 0.36 -4.87 -16.42
C SER A 229 0.11 -3.89 -15.26
N PRO A 230 0.43 -2.59 -15.42
CA PRO A 230 0.13 -1.56 -14.41
C PRO A 230 -1.36 -1.46 -14.01
N GLU A 231 -2.25 -1.96 -14.84
CA GLU A 231 -3.70 -2.01 -14.57
C GLU A 231 -4.07 -3.04 -13.49
N VAL A 232 -3.22 -4.03 -13.27
CA VAL A 232 -3.44 -5.10 -12.29
C VAL A 232 -3.08 -4.59 -10.89
N LYS A 233 -4.09 -4.28 -10.10
CA LYS A 233 -3.91 -3.74 -8.75
C LYS A 233 -3.26 -4.74 -7.77
N ARG A 234 -3.61 -6.05 -7.89
CA ARG A 234 -3.11 -7.10 -6.96
C ARG A 234 -2.89 -8.41 -7.70
N ARG A 235 -1.65 -8.93 -7.62
CA ARG A 235 -1.29 -10.23 -8.20
C ARG A 235 -0.22 -10.93 -7.40
N SER A 236 -0.33 -12.24 -7.26
CA SER A 236 0.72 -13.07 -6.67
C SER A 236 2.00 -13.04 -7.49
N GLY A 237 3.13 -12.95 -6.82
CA GLY A 237 4.44 -12.94 -7.47
C GLY A 237 5.59 -12.66 -6.51
N LEU A 238 6.81 -12.81 -7.04
CA LEU A 238 8.03 -12.42 -6.35
C LEU A 238 8.10 -10.89 -6.28
N LEU A 239 8.30 -10.39 -5.08
CA LEU A 239 8.64 -8.99 -4.82
C LEU A 239 10.16 -8.81 -4.85
N MET A 240 10.59 -7.58 -4.68
CA MET A 240 12.01 -7.28 -4.61
C MET A 240 12.67 -8.04 -3.46
N THR A 241 13.76 -8.74 -3.76
CA THR A 241 14.57 -9.47 -2.79
C THR A 241 15.45 -8.48 -2.04
N SER A 242 15.39 -8.48 -0.70
CA SER A 242 16.31 -7.71 0.13
C SER A 242 17.56 -8.52 0.50
N MET A 243 18.65 -7.80 0.71
CA MET A 243 19.91 -8.35 1.17
C MET A 243 20.49 -7.44 2.23
N GLY A 244 21.17 -8.02 3.21
CA GLY A 244 21.78 -7.24 4.28
C GLY A 244 22.71 -8.08 5.11
N SER A 245 23.16 -7.48 6.23
CA SER A 245 24.02 -8.15 7.19
C SER A 245 23.72 -7.63 8.60
N THR A 246 23.66 -8.52 9.56
CA THR A 246 23.64 -8.18 10.99
C THR A 246 24.77 -8.92 11.71
N SER A 247 25.15 -8.44 12.88
CA SER A 247 26.15 -9.13 13.72
C SER A 247 25.69 -10.51 14.20
N TYR A 248 24.38 -10.76 14.19
CA TYR A 248 23.77 -12.00 14.64
C TYR A 248 23.56 -13.01 13.50
N THR A 249 23.03 -12.55 12.37
CA THR A 249 22.68 -13.43 11.24
C THR A 249 23.82 -13.62 10.25
N GLY A 250 24.88 -12.81 10.32
CA GLY A 250 25.84 -12.67 9.23
C GLY A 250 25.19 -12.00 8.01
N GLN A 251 25.63 -12.36 6.84
CA GLN A 251 24.99 -11.92 5.58
C GLN A 251 23.69 -12.69 5.38
N TYR A 252 22.66 -12.00 4.84
CA TYR A 252 21.41 -12.65 4.51
C TYR A 252 20.86 -12.18 3.17
N ILE A 253 20.08 -13.07 2.54
CA ILE A 253 19.20 -12.79 1.42
C ILE A 253 17.77 -13.14 1.81
N GLN A 254 16.82 -12.23 1.52
CA GLN A 254 15.43 -12.36 1.89
C GLN A 254 14.56 -12.23 0.63
N PRO A 255 14.34 -13.32 -0.14
CA PRO A 255 13.34 -13.34 -1.19
C PRO A 255 11.95 -13.17 -0.58
N THR A 256 11.14 -12.35 -1.21
CA THR A 256 9.78 -12.07 -0.74
C THR A 256 8.79 -12.48 -1.80
N TYR A 257 7.80 -13.28 -1.41
CA TYR A 257 6.70 -13.70 -2.28
C TYR A 257 5.38 -13.17 -1.74
N PHE A 258 4.69 -12.40 -2.57
CA PHE A 258 3.33 -11.94 -2.30
C PHE A 258 2.34 -12.95 -2.88
N TRP A 259 1.46 -13.45 -2.05
CA TRP A 259 0.39 -14.37 -2.40
C TRP A 259 -0.95 -13.68 -2.24
N ASN A 260 -1.56 -13.27 -3.34
CA ASN A 260 -2.94 -12.80 -3.38
C ASN A 260 -3.87 -14.01 -3.28
N VAL A 261 -4.36 -14.30 -2.08
CA VAL A 261 -5.24 -15.46 -1.80
C VAL A 261 -6.65 -15.19 -2.30
N SER A 262 -7.14 -13.97 -2.08
CA SER A 262 -8.45 -13.49 -2.53
C SER A 262 -8.45 -11.95 -2.60
N ASP A 263 -9.55 -11.35 -3.03
CA ASP A 263 -9.69 -9.89 -3.09
C ASP A 263 -9.54 -9.22 -1.71
N HIS A 264 -9.76 -9.98 -0.64
CA HIS A 264 -9.74 -9.48 0.73
C HIS A 264 -8.65 -10.12 1.60
N THR A 265 -7.86 -11.06 1.06
CA THR A 265 -6.86 -11.80 1.82
C THR A 265 -5.55 -11.90 1.05
N ASP A 266 -4.45 -11.58 1.70
CA ASP A 266 -3.11 -11.82 1.17
C ASP A 266 -2.14 -12.35 2.23
N VAL A 267 -1.09 -13.01 1.72
CA VAL A 267 0.02 -13.54 2.50
C VAL A 267 1.33 -13.08 1.87
N ILE A 268 2.24 -12.60 2.70
CA ILE A 268 3.62 -12.34 2.29
C ILE A 268 4.50 -13.40 2.94
N LEU A 269 5.25 -14.14 2.14
CA LEU A 269 6.26 -15.08 2.60
C LEU A 269 7.63 -14.45 2.38
N SER A 270 8.42 -14.29 3.42
CA SER A 270 9.70 -13.60 3.39
C SER A 270 10.77 -14.31 4.21
N PRO A 271 11.18 -15.54 3.83
CA PRO A 271 12.24 -16.27 4.55
C PRO A 271 13.57 -15.54 4.40
N TYR A 272 14.38 -15.58 5.48
CA TYR A 272 15.77 -15.14 5.44
C TYR A 272 16.68 -16.37 5.30
N PHE A 273 17.53 -16.36 4.32
CA PHE A 273 18.65 -17.32 4.19
C PHE A 273 19.89 -16.63 4.70
N THR A 274 20.40 -17.08 5.84
CA THR A 274 21.48 -16.41 6.57
C THR A 274 22.73 -17.27 6.57
N THR A 275 23.93 -16.65 6.65
CA THR A 275 25.19 -17.40 6.69
C THR A 275 25.43 -18.06 8.06
N ASP A 276 24.98 -17.42 9.15
CA ASP A 276 25.37 -17.83 10.52
C ASP A 276 24.25 -18.53 11.28
N ARG A 277 22.98 -18.39 10.86
CA ARG A 277 21.81 -18.92 11.58
C ARG A 277 20.89 -19.79 10.73
N GLY A 278 21.30 -20.13 9.49
CA GLY A 278 20.49 -20.96 8.59
C GLY A 278 19.26 -20.21 8.07
N VAL A 279 18.10 -20.85 8.14
CA VAL A 279 16.86 -20.30 7.59
C VAL A 279 15.98 -19.74 8.70
N VAL A 280 15.61 -18.45 8.57
CA VAL A 280 14.59 -17.83 9.41
C VAL A 280 13.31 -17.76 8.59
N LEU A 281 12.23 -18.36 9.08
CA LEU A 281 10.92 -18.25 8.47
C LEU A 281 10.35 -16.88 8.80
N GLY A 282 9.89 -16.15 7.80
CA GLY A 282 9.23 -14.85 7.96
C GLY A 282 7.98 -14.75 7.10
N GLY A 283 6.99 -14.04 7.58
CA GLY A 283 5.77 -13.83 6.82
C GLY A 283 4.79 -12.86 7.47
N GLN A 284 3.82 -12.44 6.66
CA GLN A 284 2.73 -11.58 7.06
C GLN A 284 1.44 -12.12 6.45
N TYR A 285 0.38 -12.08 7.23
CA TYR A 285 -1.01 -12.38 6.81
C TYR A 285 -1.84 -11.12 7.00
N ARG A 286 -2.68 -10.79 6.00
CA ARG A 286 -3.65 -9.69 6.07
C ARG A 286 -4.98 -10.16 5.55
N GLN A 287 -6.04 -9.81 6.26
CA GLN A 287 -7.41 -10.07 5.85
C GLN A 287 -8.32 -8.89 6.18
N TYR A 288 -9.12 -8.49 5.22
CA TYR A 288 -10.16 -7.50 5.34
C TYR A 288 -11.52 -8.19 5.40
N PHE A 289 -12.34 -7.77 6.34
CA PHE A 289 -13.73 -8.16 6.48
C PHE A 289 -14.61 -6.95 6.15
N TYR A 290 -15.91 -7.16 6.06
CA TYR A 290 -16.85 -6.05 5.85
C TYR A 290 -16.76 -4.97 6.95
N ASN A 291 -16.55 -5.40 8.18
CA ASN A 291 -16.55 -4.56 9.38
C ASN A 291 -15.23 -4.62 10.16
N GLY A 292 -14.12 -4.96 9.51
CA GLY A 292 -12.84 -4.99 10.20
C GLY A 292 -11.69 -5.51 9.37
N GLU A 293 -10.53 -5.55 10.00
CA GLU A 293 -9.30 -6.06 9.42
C GLU A 293 -8.45 -6.77 10.46
N ILE A 294 -7.63 -7.68 9.98
CA ILE A 294 -6.62 -8.37 10.79
C ILE A 294 -5.30 -8.43 10.02
N LYS A 295 -4.22 -8.11 10.70
CA LYS A 295 -2.85 -8.24 10.22
C LYS A 295 -2.05 -9.03 11.25
N ALA A 296 -1.39 -10.09 10.80
CA ALA A 296 -0.44 -10.84 11.61
C ALA A 296 0.90 -10.89 10.89
N GLU A 297 1.99 -10.55 11.56
CA GLU A 297 3.33 -10.69 11.02
C GLU A 297 4.28 -11.29 12.04
N GLY A 298 5.22 -12.08 11.57
CA GLY A 298 6.15 -12.71 12.46
C GLY A 298 7.31 -13.40 11.78
N THR A 299 8.27 -13.74 12.60
CA THR A 299 9.43 -14.52 12.19
C THR A 299 9.69 -15.65 13.17
N TYR A 300 10.27 -16.73 12.69
CA TYR A 300 10.62 -17.90 13.47
C TYR A 300 11.99 -18.43 13.07
N LEU A 301 12.83 -18.72 14.07
CA LEU A 301 14.16 -19.27 13.93
C LEU A 301 14.34 -20.43 14.92
N GLU A 302 14.88 -21.54 14.45
CA GLU A 302 15.47 -22.55 15.32
C GLU A 302 16.98 -22.30 15.42
N ASP A 303 17.41 -21.68 16.53
CA ASP A 303 18.81 -21.36 16.80
C ASP A 303 19.59 -22.63 17.12
N ASP A 304 20.69 -22.87 16.44
CA ASP A 304 21.56 -24.05 16.67
C ASP A 304 22.43 -23.94 17.91
N GLY A 305 22.34 -22.81 18.66
CA GLY A 305 23.07 -22.56 19.89
C GLY A 305 24.57 -22.36 19.70
N LYS A 306 25.04 -22.18 18.45
CA LYS A 306 26.43 -21.83 18.19
C LYS A 306 26.71 -20.44 18.74
N ASP A 307 27.47 -20.42 19.82
CA ASP A 307 27.85 -19.19 20.51
C ASP A 307 28.63 -18.25 19.58
N TYR A 308 28.10 -17.05 19.38
CA TYR A 308 28.99 -15.93 19.18
C TYR A 308 29.84 -15.74 20.43
N ASN A 309 31.14 -15.48 20.26
CA ASN A 309 32.17 -15.34 21.30
C ASN A 309 31.89 -14.27 22.40
N ASN A 310 30.65 -14.09 22.78
CA ASN A 310 30.22 -13.08 23.72
C ASN A 310 29.67 -13.72 25.00
N VAL A 311 30.25 -13.34 26.12
CA VAL A 311 29.93 -13.77 27.47
C VAL A 311 28.45 -13.64 27.83
N ASP A 312 27.73 -12.74 27.16
CA ASP A 312 26.33 -12.41 27.43
C ASP A 312 25.35 -13.53 27.04
N TYR A 313 25.70 -14.40 26.10
CA TYR A 313 24.83 -15.49 25.65
C TYR A 313 24.62 -16.58 26.70
N LYS A 314 25.63 -16.86 27.51
CA LYS A 314 25.55 -17.87 28.60
C LYS A 314 24.72 -17.37 29.77
N THR A 315 24.72 -16.07 30.01
CA THR A 315 24.08 -15.47 31.18
C THR A 315 22.56 -15.40 31.05
N PHE A 316 22.02 -15.27 29.82
CA PHE A 316 20.58 -15.03 29.59
C PHE A 316 19.80 -16.21 29.04
N ASN A 317 20.39 -17.41 28.95
CA ASN A 317 19.71 -18.64 28.54
C ASN A 317 18.74 -18.44 27.38
N ARG A 318 19.29 -17.97 26.22
CA ARG A 318 18.49 -17.73 25.01
C ARG A 318 17.76 -19.00 24.59
N PRO A 319 16.47 -18.97 24.31
CA PRO A 319 15.74 -20.16 23.92
C PRO A 319 16.22 -20.67 22.57
N LYS A 320 16.23 -22.00 22.37
CA LYS A 320 16.57 -22.63 21.11
C LYS A 320 15.60 -22.22 19.99
N ARG A 321 14.33 -22.02 20.32
CA ARG A 321 13.28 -21.54 19.41
C ARG A 321 13.03 -20.08 19.67
N ARG A 322 13.30 -19.27 18.66
CA ARG A 322 13.20 -17.81 18.74
C ARG A 322 12.25 -17.27 17.69
N GLY A 323 11.56 -16.20 17.99
CA GLY A 323 10.65 -15.57 17.07
C GLY A 323 9.89 -14.42 17.68
N ASN A 324 9.14 -13.74 16.80
CA ASN A 324 8.15 -12.75 17.18
C ASN A 324 6.83 -13.03 16.44
N LEU A 325 5.75 -12.54 17.01
CA LEU A 325 4.44 -12.47 16.37
C LEU A 325 3.78 -11.17 16.80
N PHE A 326 3.44 -10.33 15.82
CA PHE A 326 2.71 -9.09 15.99
C PHE A 326 1.34 -9.27 15.33
N LEU A 327 0.28 -8.95 16.05
CA LEU A 327 -1.09 -9.12 15.63
C LEU A 327 -1.85 -7.82 15.85
N ASP A 328 -2.23 -7.18 14.76
CA ASP A 328 -3.09 -6.00 14.74
C ASP A 328 -4.47 -6.42 14.25
N ALA A 329 -5.52 -6.05 14.95
CA ALA A 329 -6.88 -6.29 14.51
C ALA A 329 -7.78 -5.12 14.92
N ARG A 330 -8.68 -4.76 14.01
CA ARG A 330 -9.74 -3.79 14.23
C ARG A 330 -11.06 -4.40 13.78
N TYR A 331 -12.09 -4.28 14.62
CA TYR A 331 -13.41 -4.81 14.33
C TYR A 331 -14.49 -3.83 14.76
N GLU A 332 -15.32 -3.40 13.83
CA GLU A 332 -16.47 -2.55 14.06
C GLU A 332 -17.65 -3.44 14.49
N ILE A 333 -17.93 -3.47 15.81
CA ILE A 333 -18.98 -4.31 16.39
C ILE A 333 -20.36 -3.80 15.95
N ASN A 334 -20.53 -2.48 15.92
CA ASN A 334 -21.70 -1.77 15.39
C ASN A 334 -21.30 -0.31 15.11
N ASP A 335 -22.28 0.54 14.77
CA ASP A 335 -22.07 1.96 14.40
C ASP A 335 -21.40 2.79 15.51
N TYR A 336 -21.39 2.32 16.74
CA TYR A 336 -20.86 3.04 17.89
C TYR A 336 -19.63 2.39 18.50
N TRP A 337 -19.50 1.07 18.43
CA TRP A 337 -18.47 0.32 19.13
C TRP A 337 -17.43 -0.27 18.17
N VAL A 338 -16.17 -0.05 18.52
CA VAL A 338 -15.00 -0.61 17.82
C VAL A 338 -14.15 -1.40 18.82
N ALA A 339 -13.73 -2.60 18.43
CA ALA A 339 -12.71 -3.37 19.13
C ALA A 339 -11.37 -3.24 18.40
N ASN A 340 -10.31 -2.94 19.14
CA ASN A 340 -8.95 -2.85 18.65
C ASN A 340 -8.06 -3.79 19.45
N LEU A 341 -7.27 -4.61 18.76
CA LEU A 341 -6.26 -5.49 19.35
C LEU A 341 -4.91 -5.17 18.71
N ASP A 342 -3.93 -4.84 19.54
CA ASP A 342 -2.52 -4.77 19.21
C ASP A 342 -1.79 -5.74 20.15
N TRP A 343 -1.44 -6.93 19.66
CA TRP A 343 -0.82 -7.96 20.47
C TRP A 343 0.58 -8.27 19.96
N ASN A 344 1.57 -8.07 20.84
CA ASN A 344 2.98 -8.13 20.52
C ASN A 344 3.67 -9.21 21.34
N TYR A 345 4.14 -10.26 20.66
CA TYR A 345 4.91 -11.35 21.26
C TYR A 345 6.33 -11.37 20.72
N VAL A 346 7.28 -11.60 21.60
CA VAL A 346 8.67 -11.91 21.26
C VAL A 346 9.19 -13.00 22.18
N SER A 347 9.97 -13.92 21.66
CA SER A 347 10.52 -15.06 22.44
C SER A 347 11.42 -14.63 23.58
N ASP A 348 12.31 -13.68 23.31
CA ASP A 348 13.30 -13.16 24.27
C ASP A 348 13.60 -11.68 23.97
N VAL A 349 14.19 -11.00 24.93
CA VAL A 349 14.44 -9.56 24.92
C VAL A 349 15.44 -9.09 23.86
N PHE A 350 16.23 -10.00 23.30
CA PHE A 350 17.26 -9.67 22.32
C PHE A 350 16.83 -9.89 20.88
N TYR A 351 15.74 -10.66 20.67
CA TYR A 351 15.38 -11.16 19.35
C TYR A 351 15.18 -10.05 18.31
N LEU A 352 14.41 -9.02 18.65
CA LEU A 352 14.12 -7.93 17.69
C LEU A 352 15.39 -7.19 17.27
N LYS A 353 16.32 -6.97 18.20
CA LYS A 353 17.59 -6.31 17.93
C LYS A 353 18.53 -7.20 17.14
N ASP A 354 18.66 -8.47 17.49
CA ASP A 354 19.49 -9.44 16.79
C ASP A 354 19.08 -9.56 15.33
N MET A 355 17.78 -9.63 15.08
CA MET A 355 17.20 -9.75 13.74
C MET A 355 17.04 -8.41 13.02
N ASN A 356 17.34 -7.28 13.68
CA ASN A 356 17.15 -5.92 13.15
C ASN A 356 15.70 -5.65 12.71
N LEU A 357 14.74 -6.08 13.52
CA LEU A 357 13.31 -5.95 13.24
C LEU A 357 12.71 -4.66 13.82
N GLN A 358 11.46 -4.33 13.43
CA GLN A 358 10.70 -3.22 13.99
C GLN A 358 10.56 -3.37 15.52
N GLY A 359 10.54 -2.25 16.26
CA GLY A 359 10.47 -2.25 17.73
C GLY A 359 11.79 -2.59 18.45
N ARG A 360 12.89 -2.75 17.71
CA ARG A 360 14.21 -3.12 18.27
C ARG A 360 14.79 -2.11 19.26
N ASP A 361 14.41 -0.86 19.12
CA ASP A 361 14.94 0.26 19.92
C ASP A 361 14.01 0.63 21.09
N ASP A 362 12.81 0.04 21.13
CA ASP A 362 11.86 0.28 22.21
C ASP A 362 12.28 -0.48 23.48
N PRO A 363 12.21 0.15 24.65
CA PRO A 363 12.58 -0.50 25.92
C PRO A 363 11.58 -1.59 26.35
N TRP A 364 10.36 -1.53 25.86
CA TRP A 364 9.31 -2.53 26.06
C TRP A 364 8.36 -2.59 24.86
N LEU A 365 7.75 -3.76 24.64
CA LEU A 365 6.61 -3.94 23.75
C LEU A 365 5.32 -3.80 24.54
N THR A 366 4.39 -3.05 24.00
CA THR A 366 3.04 -2.88 24.56
C THR A 366 2.07 -3.74 23.78
N SER A 367 1.29 -4.57 24.48
CA SER A 367 0.09 -5.18 23.91
C SER A 367 -1.13 -4.50 24.48
N LYS A 368 -2.10 -4.17 23.62
CA LYS A 368 -3.32 -3.45 23.98
C LYS A 368 -4.56 -4.18 23.43
N LEU A 369 -5.58 -4.34 24.26
CA LEU A 369 -6.93 -4.67 23.83
C LEU A 369 -7.83 -3.50 24.25
N ALA A 370 -8.59 -2.96 23.31
CA ALA A 370 -9.48 -1.83 23.56
C ALA A 370 -10.87 -2.07 22.97
N PHE A 371 -11.89 -1.68 23.69
CA PHE A 371 -13.27 -1.54 23.22
C PHE A 371 -13.64 -0.07 23.37
N GLU A 372 -13.85 0.60 22.25
CA GLU A 372 -14.10 2.03 22.19
C GLU A 372 -15.51 2.31 21.67
N ARG A 373 -16.20 3.26 22.31
CA ARG A 373 -17.53 3.71 21.92
C ARG A 373 -17.50 5.19 21.57
N PHE A 374 -18.08 5.50 20.43
CA PHE A 374 -18.24 6.87 19.93
C PHE A 374 -19.72 7.10 19.63
N GLU A 375 -20.39 8.00 20.35
CA GLU A 375 -21.78 8.36 20.09
C GLU A 375 -22.00 9.85 20.35
N GLY A 376 -22.21 10.62 19.28
CA GLY A 376 -22.41 12.06 19.36
C GLY A 376 -21.20 12.76 20.00
N ARG A 377 -21.38 13.22 21.25
CA ARG A 377 -20.33 13.88 22.05
C ARG A 377 -19.83 13.00 23.21
N ASP A 378 -20.24 11.74 23.23
CA ASP A 378 -19.83 10.77 24.22
C ASP A 378 -18.71 9.89 23.69
N TYR A 379 -17.71 9.68 24.51
CA TYR A 379 -16.65 8.71 24.31
C TYR A 379 -16.59 7.77 25.50
N ALA A 380 -16.44 6.49 25.26
CA ALA A 380 -16.16 5.52 26.32
C ALA A 380 -15.11 4.50 25.83
N THR A 381 -14.23 4.08 26.71
CA THR A 381 -13.30 3.00 26.41
C THR A 381 -13.11 2.07 27.58
N ILE A 382 -12.89 0.79 27.27
CA ILE A 382 -12.42 -0.24 28.22
C ILE A 382 -11.18 -0.87 27.59
N GLU A 383 -10.05 -0.78 28.28
CA GLU A 383 -8.77 -1.16 27.76
C GLU A 383 -8.01 -2.06 28.72
N GLY A 384 -7.18 -2.92 28.13
CA GLY A 384 -6.18 -3.69 28.87
C GLY A 384 -4.80 -3.54 28.23
N TYR A 385 -3.76 -3.42 29.06
CA TYR A 385 -2.39 -3.26 28.62
C TYR A 385 -1.50 -4.30 29.27
N TYR A 386 -0.66 -4.92 28.46
CA TYR A 386 0.40 -5.81 28.89
C TYR A 386 1.73 -5.35 28.30
N TYR A 387 2.77 -5.31 29.12
CA TYR A 387 4.09 -4.84 28.74
C TYR A 387 5.11 -5.98 28.83
N LYS A 388 5.97 -6.09 27.82
CA LYS A 388 7.08 -7.01 27.80
C LYS A 388 8.39 -6.27 27.57
N LEU A 389 9.37 -6.45 28.46
CA LEU A 389 10.68 -5.81 28.36
C LEU A 389 11.44 -6.31 27.13
N THR A 390 11.99 -5.37 26.34
CA THR A 390 12.86 -5.58 25.17
C THR A 390 14.16 -4.80 25.28
N SER A 391 14.40 -4.17 26.44
CA SER A 391 15.55 -3.29 26.65
C SER A 391 16.86 -4.05 26.63
N TYR A 392 17.72 -3.67 25.70
CA TYR A 392 19.07 -4.15 25.53
C TYR A 392 20.11 -3.44 26.43
N ASN A 393 19.76 -2.28 27.00
CA ASN A 393 20.70 -1.42 27.74
C ASN A 393 20.98 -1.90 29.17
N LEU A 394 20.34 -2.96 29.61
CA LEU A 394 20.73 -3.64 30.82
C LEU A 394 22.08 -4.33 30.56
N LYS A 395 23.18 -3.68 30.97
CA LYS A 395 24.44 -4.36 31.10
C LYS A 395 24.17 -5.56 31.98
N ALA A 396 24.25 -6.72 31.39
CA ALA A 396 23.85 -8.00 31.96
C ALA A 396 24.74 -8.47 33.13
N SER A 397 25.19 -7.57 33.96
CA SER A 397 26.01 -7.89 35.10
C SER A 397 25.25 -8.62 36.20
N ASN A 398 23.90 -8.62 36.15
CA ASN A 398 23.12 -9.24 37.21
C ASN A 398 21.76 -9.77 36.71
N ASN A 399 21.66 -11.08 36.56
CA ASN A 399 20.42 -11.76 36.18
C ASN A 399 19.26 -11.46 37.16
N ALA A 400 19.58 -11.25 38.46
CA ALA A 400 18.59 -10.91 39.47
C ALA A 400 17.97 -9.53 39.25
N GLU A 401 18.76 -8.53 38.87
CA GLU A 401 18.22 -7.18 38.52
C GLU A 401 17.32 -7.21 37.29
N PHE A 402 17.72 -7.97 36.27
CA PHE A 402 16.89 -8.15 35.09
C PHE A 402 15.54 -8.81 35.42
N GLN A 403 15.56 -9.89 36.20
CA GLN A 403 14.35 -10.59 36.64
C GLN A 403 13.46 -9.67 37.51
N SER A 404 14.08 -8.89 38.39
CA SER A 404 13.34 -7.90 39.19
C SER A 404 12.63 -6.86 38.32
N ARG A 405 13.30 -6.30 37.31
CA ARG A 405 12.69 -5.34 36.38
C ARG A 405 11.60 -5.94 35.52
N MET A 406 11.74 -7.19 35.08
CA MET A 406 10.70 -7.91 34.36
C MET A 406 9.40 -8.01 35.18
N LYS A 407 9.57 -8.32 36.48
CA LYS A 407 8.45 -8.49 37.40
C LYS A 407 7.83 -7.16 37.90
N SER A 408 8.56 -6.06 37.75
CA SER A 408 8.04 -4.72 38.09
C SER A 408 7.22 -4.07 36.98
N LEU A 409 7.22 -4.65 35.75
CA LEU A 409 6.37 -4.13 34.68
C LEU A 409 4.89 -4.30 35.05
N PRO A 410 4.09 -3.25 34.91
CA PRO A 410 2.68 -3.32 35.23
C PRO A 410 1.87 -4.08 34.19
N THR A 411 0.80 -4.73 34.63
CA THR A 411 -0.36 -5.04 33.79
C THR A 411 -1.45 -4.07 34.17
N VAL A 412 -2.01 -3.34 33.22
CA VAL A 412 -3.12 -2.40 33.47
C VAL A 412 -4.38 -3.03 32.88
N ALA A 413 -5.29 -3.46 33.75
CA ALA A 413 -6.56 -4.06 33.34
C ALA A 413 -7.57 -4.14 34.49
N PRO A 414 -8.78 -3.56 34.37
CA PRO A 414 -9.18 -2.69 33.28
C PRO A 414 -8.66 -1.26 33.45
N TYR A 415 -8.41 -0.58 32.32
CA TYR A 415 -8.48 0.87 32.23
C TYR A 415 -9.85 1.19 31.63
N MET A 416 -10.59 2.09 32.25
CA MET A 416 -11.89 2.53 31.75
C MET A 416 -11.92 4.05 31.72
N GLU A 417 -12.49 4.61 30.68
CA GLU A 417 -12.70 6.05 30.58
C GLU A 417 -14.07 6.32 29.94
N TYR A 418 -14.75 7.32 30.47
CA TYR A 418 -15.98 7.87 29.93
C TYR A 418 -15.87 9.38 29.88
N GLU A 419 -16.09 9.94 28.71
CA GLU A 419 -16.14 11.39 28.49
C GLU A 419 -17.52 11.76 27.95
N HIS A 420 -18.15 12.77 28.56
CA HIS A 420 -19.41 13.36 28.13
C HIS A 420 -19.26 14.87 27.99
N ILE A 421 -19.72 15.39 26.85
CA ILE A 421 -19.80 16.85 26.62
C ILE A 421 -21.26 17.20 26.40
N SER A 422 -21.84 17.99 27.33
CA SER A 422 -23.23 18.42 27.25
C SER A 422 -23.48 19.34 26.05
N ASP A 423 -24.73 19.52 25.67
CA ASP A 423 -25.09 20.59 24.76
C ASP A 423 -24.78 21.95 25.37
N ALA A 424 -24.44 22.91 24.50
CA ALA A 424 -24.21 24.27 24.91
C ALA A 424 -25.55 24.94 25.27
N ASN A 425 -25.56 25.74 26.37
CA ASN A 425 -26.70 26.57 26.72
C ASN A 425 -26.81 27.78 25.77
N GLU A 426 -27.80 28.63 26.00
CA GLU A 426 -28.05 29.86 25.21
C GLU A 426 -26.87 30.85 25.19
N TYR A 427 -25.94 30.76 26.14
CA TYR A 427 -24.73 31.58 26.22
C TYR A 427 -23.50 30.87 25.59
N GLY A 428 -23.66 29.68 25.05
CA GLY A 428 -22.57 28.87 24.46
C GLY A 428 -21.76 28.07 25.50
N ALA A 429 -22.14 28.13 26.81
CA ALA A 429 -21.43 27.35 27.83
C ALA A 429 -21.90 25.91 27.89
N TYR A 430 -20.97 25.00 28.15
CA TYR A 430 -21.23 23.57 28.26
C TYR A 430 -20.43 22.92 29.41
N PHE A 431 -20.86 21.75 29.83
CA PHE A 431 -20.14 20.91 30.78
C PHE A 431 -19.41 19.80 30.06
N LYS A 432 -18.18 19.55 30.52
CA LYS A 432 -17.38 18.40 30.13
C LYS A 432 -17.08 17.56 31.36
N THR A 433 -17.52 16.32 31.38
CA THR A 433 -17.26 15.35 32.44
C THR A 433 -16.37 14.25 31.91
N ASN A 434 -15.23 13.98 32.55
CA ASN A 434 -14.38 12.86 32.29
C ASN A 434 -14.23 12.03 33.56
N ILE A 435 -14.55 10.74 33.45
CA ILE A 435 -14.39 9.76 34.53
C ILE A 435 -13.46 8.67 34.02
N SER A 436 -12.37 8.43 34.73
CA SER A 436 -11.43 7.36 34.38
C SER A 436 -11.08 6.49 35.57
N SER A 437 -10.94 5.20 35.34
CA SER A 437 -10.51 4.21 36.35
C SER A 437 -9.39 3.37 35.78
N ALA A 438 -8.38 3.10 36.58
CA ALA A 438 -7.25 2.25 36.24
C ALA A 438 -6.94 1.29 37.38
N SER A 439 -6.80 -0.01 37.05
CA SER A 439 -6.27 -1.02 37.95
C SER A 439 -4.91 -1.47 37.44
N VAL A 440 -3.90 -1.37 38.28
CA VAL A 440 -2.51 -1.65 37.96
C VAL A 440 -2.00 -2.80 38.85
N TYR A 441 -1.59 -3.89 38.20
CA TYR A 441 -1.08 -5.10 38.84
C TYR A 441 0.40 -5.26 38.54
N ARG A 442 1.19 -5.66 39.56
CA ARG A 442 2.62 -5.99 39.43
C ARG A 442 2.91 -7.30 40.17
N GLU A 443 3.83 -8.12 39.65
CA GLU A 443 4.10 -9.44 40.23
C GLU A 443 4.79 -9.36 41.61
N ASN A 444 5.62 -8.35 41.84
CA ASN A 444 6.42 -8.20 43.06
C ASN A 444 6.37 -6.77 43.62
N ASP A 445 5.30 -6.06 43.44
CA ASP A 445 5.17 -4.64 43.85
C ASP A 445 3.72 -4.33 44.21
N GLU A 446 3.50 -3.13 44.72
CA GLU A 446 2.17 -2.67 45.14
C GLU A 446 1.15 -2.72 43.99
N GLU A 447 -0.03 -3.26 44.28
CA GLU A 447 -1.20 -3.16 43.40
C GLU A 447 -1.93 -1.86 43.71
N SER A 448 -2.41 -1.19 42.67
CA SER A 448 -3.10 0.07 42.86
C SER A 448 -4.31 0.22 41.95
N GLN A 449 -5.35 0.80 42.51
CA GLN A 449 -6.56 1.20 41.79
C GLN A 449 -6.75 2.70 41.96
N ARG A 450 -7.13 3.35 40.86
CA ARG A 450 -7.41 4.79 40.84
C ARG A 450 -8.70 5.04 40.14
N LEU A 451 -9.51 5.92 40.75
CA LEU A 451 -10.69 6.53 40.12
C LEU A 451 -10.48 8.03 40.06
N THR A 452 -10.54 8.61 38.89
CA THR A 452 -10.43 10.06 38.66
C THR A 452 -11.75 10.59 38.06
N MET A 453 -12.23 11.70 38.56
CA MET A 453 -13.35 12.43 37.97
C MET A 453 -12.94 13.88 37.74
N ILE A 454 -13.11 14.37 36.55
CA ILE A 454 -12.85 15.76 36.16
C ILE A 454 -14.15 16.32 35.59
N ASN A 455 -14.70 17.33 36.26
CA ASN A 455 -15.85 18.10 35.76
C ASN A 455 -15.37 19.51 35.43
N SER A 456 -15.62 19.94 34.21
CA SER A 456 -15.27 21.28 33.73
C SER A 456 -16.51 21.98 33.22
N TRP A 457 -16.63 23.21 33.58
CA TRP A 457 -17.57 24.15 32.94
C TRP A 457 -16.76 25.04 32.02
N GLU A 458 -17.17 25.12 30.75
CA GLU A 458 -16.43 25.81 29.69
C GLU A 458 -17.36 26.81 29.00
N LEU A 459 -16.86 28.05 28.85
CA LEU A 459 -17.55 29.12 28.12
C LEU A 459 -16.59 29.64 27.02
N PRO A 460 -16.75 29.21 25.78
CA PRO A 460 -16.07 29.85 24.67
C PRO A 460 -16.75 31.16 24.29
N TYR A 461 -15.95 32.16 23.95
CA TYR A 461 -16.41 33.47 23.48
C TYR A 461 -15.54 33.93 22.32
N THR A 462 -16.15 34.36 21.24
CA THR A 462 -15.45 34.99 20.11
C THR A 462 -15.86 36.45 20.01
N SER A 463 -14.89 37.35 20.09
CA SER A 463 -15.16 38.79 19.99
C SER A 463 -15.49 39.17 18.53
N ASP A 464 -16.09 40.37 18.36
CA ASP A 464 -16.37 40.92 17.00
C ASP A 464 -15.12 41.13 16.15
N TYR A 465 -13.95 41.18 16.77
CA TYR A 465 -12.64 41.28 16.10
C TYR A 465 -12.03 39.91 15.73
N GLY A 466 -12.73 38.78 16.02
CA GLY A 466 -12.28 37.42 15.76
C GLY A 466 -11.36 36.83 16.82
N GLU A 467 -11.13 37.52 17.93
CA GLU A 467 -10.40 36.97 19.08
C GLU A 467 -11.22 35.93 19.80
N GLN A 468 -10.57 34.82 20.13
CA GLN A 468 -11.21 33.68 20.83
C GLN A 468 -10.74 33.60 22.26
N TYR A 469 -11.69 33.66 23.18
CA TYR A 469 -11.50 33.52 24.63
C TYR A 469 -12.21 32.26 25.10
N LYS A 470 -11.62 31.55 26.04
CA LYS A 470 -12.26 30.41 26.69
C LYS A 470 -12.10 30.48 28.19
N PHE A 471 -13.22 30.59 28.86
CA PHE A 471 -13.26 30.45 30.32
C PHE A 471 -13.45 28.98 30.68
N VAL A 472 -12.62 28.48 31.61
CA VAL A 472 -12.70 27.10 32.09
C VAL A 472 -12.64 27.10 33.61
N ALA A 473 -13.64 26.52 34.21
CA ALA A 473 -13.65 26.20 35.65
C ALA A 473 -13.74 24.70 35.81
N SER A 474 -12.76 24.07 36.45
CA SER A 474 -12.70 22.61 36.58
C SER A 474 -12.49 22.15 38.01
N LEU A 475 -13.14 21.04 38.36
CA LEU A 475 -12.95 20.32 39.60
C LEU A 475 -12.44 18.91 39.28
N LYS A 476 -11.28 18.55 39.87
CA LYS A 476 -10.73 17.22 39.79
C LYS A 476 -10.81 16.53 41.15
N SER A 477 -11.27 15.27 41.12
CA SER A 477 -11.35 14.40 42.31
C SER A 477 -10.66 13.10 42.01
N ASP A 478 -9.78 12.66 42.89
CA ASP A 478 -9.03 11.39 42.74
C ASP A 478 -9.30 10.53 44.00
N LEU A 479 -9.62 9.28 43.81
CA LEU A 479 -9.67 8.23 44.83
C LEU A 479 -8.61 7.15 44.49
N TYR A 480 -7.87 6.76 45.51
CA TYR A 480 -6.83 5.74 45.39
C TYR A 480 -7.06 4.61 46.38
N TYR A 481 -6.87 3.38 45.92
CA TYR A 481 -6.73 2.21 46.77
C TYR A 481 -5.39 1.53 46.41
N VAL A 482 -4.58 1.25 47.44
CA VAL A 482 -3.28 0.59 47.26
C VAL A 482 -3.23 -0.57 48.25
N ASP A 483 -2.98 -1.76 47.73
CA ASP A 483 -2.78 -2.95 48.52
C ASP A 483 -1.28 -3.22 48.68
N ASP A 484 -0.87 -3.87 49.80
CA ASP A 484 0.51 -4.16 50.15
C ASP A 484 1.46 -2.95 50.28
N TYR A 485 0.91 -1.80 50.73
CA TYR A 485 1.67 -0.60 50.95
C TYR A 485 2.73 -0.81 52.06
N MET A 486 3.99 -1.02 51.66
CA MET A 486 5.08 -1.08 52.61
C MET A 486 5.57 0.33 52.96
N TYR A 487 5.33 0.77 54.17
CA TYR A 487 6.02 1.95 54.73
C TYR A 487 7.55 1.66 54.73
N ARG A 488 8.30 2.22 53.81
CA ARG A 488 9.74 2.34 53.99
C ARG A 488 9.98 3.36 55.11
N THR A 489 10.18 2.88 56.31
CA THR A 489 10.85 3.68 57.37
C THR A 489 12.29 3.87 56.95
N ASN A 490 12.70 5.13 56.72
CA ASN A 490 14.09 5.52 56.48
C ASN A 490 14.99 5.16 57.64
#